data_556019375b94c412e4793f5561bb9cef
#
_entry.id   556019375b94c412e4793f5561bb9cef
#
_cell.length_a   1.000
_cell.length_b   1.000
_cell.length_c   1.000
_cell.angle_alpha   90.00
_cell.angle_beta   90.00
_cell.angle_gamma   90.00
#
_symmetry.space_group_name_H-M   'P 1'
#
loop_
_entity.id
_entity.type
_entity.pdbx_description
1 polymer ?
#
loop_
_entity_poly.entity_id
_entity_poly.type
_entity_poly.pdbx_seq_one_letter_code
_entity_poly.pdbx_strand_id
1 'polypeptide(L)'
;MSKHLGPGAGPSHVDPSLIRPRRGVLAGVWVAAGLLLLGAVAGFVLTLVSAVDAIDRDQAFRSGGSARVEVTAGGEPAVYGQAPVPEGAECTLDGPGEAKFSPYGARYTVKLNRTTWVRLLRIEADTPGTYTLRCTDPAGSATFAPGDGAGLGALANTLLLRSALPGLAGLALAGVAIALIVKRSRHRNRLAAEALGRSGPPSHGNGSSYGPGGPAGPQHDPWQSPPGAPRKE
;
A
#
# COMPACT_ATOMS: atom_id res chain seq x y z
N MET A 1 1.53 -20.98 -78.86
CA MET A 1 0.96 -20.08 -77.87
C MET A 1 1.35 -20.53 -76.44
N SER A 2 2.47 -20.04 -75.95
CA SER A 2 3.00 -20.42 -74.61
C SER A 2 2.57 -19.38 -73.59
N LYS A 3 1.70 -19.75 -72.62
CA LYS A 3 1.31 -18.95 -71.54
C LYS A 3 2.42 -18.95 -70.46
N HIS A 4 3.10 -17.80 -70.30
CA HIS A 4 3.96 -17.54 -69.19
C HIS A 4 3.12 -17.48 -67.89
N LEU A 5 3.29 -18.44 -67.00
CA LEU A 5 2.85 -18.36 -65.60
C LEU A 5 3.80 -17.40 -64.87
N GLY A 6 3.24 -16.29 -64.40
CA GLY A 6 3.96 -15.30 -63.58
C GLY A 6 4.40 -15.87 -62.22
N PRO A 7 5.51 -15.36 -61.66
CA PRO A 7 6.03 -15.84 -60.38
C PRO A 7 5.03 -15.56 -59.24
N GLY A 8 4.72 -16.62 -58.49
CA GLY A 8 3.84 -16.61 -57.36
C GLY A 8 4.20 -15.55 -56.32
N ALA A 9 3.20 -14.84 -55.86
CA ALA A 9 3.30 -13.92 -54.75
C ALA A 9 3.83 -14.68 -53.52
N GLY A 10 5.10 -14.38 -53.16
CA GLY A 10 5.70 -14.91 -51.97
C GLY A 10 4.89 -14.48 -50.72
N PRO A 11 4.94 -15.24 -49.64
CA PRO A 11 4.22 -14.92 -48.42
C PRO A 11 4.59 -13.51 -47.97
N SER A 12 3.61 -12.65 -47.86
CA SER A 12 3.74 -11.27 -47.38
C SER A 12 4.47 -11.28 -46.04
N HIS A 13 5.72 -10.84 -46.07
CA HIS A 13 6.57 -10.71 -44.90
C HIS A 13 5.97 -9.61 -44.02
N VAL A 14 5.11 -9.98 -43.08
CA VAL A 14 4.62 -9.06 -42.06
C VAL A 14 5.81 -8.65 -41.23
N ASP A 15 6.17 -7.37 -41.30
CA ASP A 15 7.29 -6.79 -40.56
C ASP A 15 7.12 -7.05 -39.08
N PRO A 16 8.00 -7.85 -38.44
CA PRO A 16 7.86 -8.17 -37.00
C PRO A 16 8.03 -6.96 -36.08
N SER A 17 8.45 -5.81 -36.60
CA SER A 17 8.59 -4.57 -35.85
C SER A 17 7.23 -3.93 -35.50
N LEU A 18 6.16 -4.25 -36.24
CA LEU A 18 4.80 -3.71 -36.02
C LEU A 18 4.04 -4.43 -34.90
N ILE A 19 4.49 -5.59 -34.43
CA ILE A 19 3.75 -6.45 -33.49
C ILE A 19 4.36 -6.46 -32.07
N ARG A 20 5.48 -5.78 -31.86
CA ARG A 20 6.14 -5.76 -30.54
C ARG A 20 5.73 -4.53 -29.74
N PRO A 21 4.93 -4.66 -28.65
CA PRO A 21 5.01 -3.67 -27.60
C PRO A 21 6.46 -3.64 -27.14
N ARG A 22 7.11 -2.48 -27.33
CA ARG A 22 8.53 -2.29 -27.02
C ARG A 22 8.76 -2.79 -25.60
N ARG A 23 9.74 -3.64 -25.37
CA ARG A 23 10.09 -4.17 -24.02
C ARG A 23 10.23 -3.05 -23.00
N GLY A 24 10.64 -1.85 -23.46
CA GLY A 24 10.72 -0.64 -22.67
C GLY A 24 9.37 -0.14 -22.10
N VAL A 25 8.27 -0.29 -22.83
CA VAL A 25 6.95 0.12 -22.32
C VAL A 25 6.53 -0.76 -21.14
N LEU A 26 6.74 -2.07 -21.24
CA LEU A 26 6.42 -2.99 -20.15
C LEU A 26 7.31 -2.73 -18.93
N ALA A 27 8.61 -2.51 -19.13
CA ALA A 27 9.53 -2.15 -18.07
C ALA A 27 9.12 -0.80 -17.43
N GLY A 28 8.74 0.20 -18.23
CA GLY A 28 8.25 1.49 -17.75
C GLY A 28 7.01 1.37 -16.86
N VAL A 29 6.04 0.53 -17.24
CA VAL A 29 4.84 0.28 -16.43
C VAL A 29 5.19 -0.36 -15.09
N TRP A 30 6.10 -1.32 -15.05
CA TRP A 30 6.55 -1.95 -13.81
C TRP A 30 7.30 -0.97 -12.91
N VAL A 31 8.17 -0.13 -13.47
CA VAL A 31 8.87 0.92 -12.71
C VAL A 31 7.87 1.92 -12.14
N ALA A 32 6.92 2.40 -12.95
CA ALA A 32 5.88 3.32 -12.47
C ALA A 32 5.02 2.72 -11.36
N ALA A 33 4.58 1.46 -11.52
CA ALA A 33 3.83 0.76 -10.48
C ALA A 33 4.64 0.61 -9.18
N GLY A 34 5.92 0.25 -9.29
CA GLY A 34 6.83 0.14 -8.15
C GLY A 34 7.03 1.47 -7.41
N LEU A 35 7.23 2.56 -8.14
CA LEU A 35 7.37 3.90 -7.55
C LEU A 35 6.10 4.37 -6.84
N LEU A 36 4.92 4.10 -7.41
CA LEU A 36 3.64 4.43 -6.76
C LEU A 36 3.42 3.62 -5.48
N LEU A 37 3.75 2.35 -5.47
CA LEU A 37 3.65 1.50 -4.28
C LEU A 37 4.63 1.94 -3.20
N LEU A 38 5.87 2.25 -3.55
CA LEU A 38 6.87 2.80 -2.61
C LEU A 38 6.41 4.13 -2.04
N GLY A 39 5.87 5.02 -2.87
CA GLY A 39 5.29 6.30 -2.44
C GLY A 39 4.12 6.11 -1.47
N ALA A 40 3.25 5.13 -1.72
CA ALA A 40 2.14 4.79 -0.84
C ALA A 40 2.62 4.30 0.54
N VAL A 41 3.63 3.42 0.55
CA VAL A 41 4.24 2.92 1.80
C VAL A 41 4.91 4.06 2.57
N ALA A 42 5.71 4.89 1.90
CA ALA A 42 6.35 6.05 2.52
C ALA A 42 5.31 7.02 3.10
N GLY A 43 4.25 7.34 2.35
CA GLY A 43 3.15 8.20 2.82
C GLY A 43 2.43 7.60 4.04
N PHE A 44 2.23 6.30 4.06
CA PHE A 44 1.63 5.59 5.19
C PHE A 44 2.52 5.68 6.44
N VAL A 45 3.82 5.39 6.31
CA VAL A 45 4.79 5.48 7.42
C VAL A 45 4.86 6.89 7.98
N LEU A 46 4.97 7.91 7.10
CA LEU A 46 5.00 9.31 7.54
C LEU A 46 3.71 9.70 8.30
N THR A 47 2.56 9.23 7.85
CA THR A 47 1.29 9.51 8.56
C THR A 47 1.24 8.82 9.93
N LEU A 48 1.77 7.59 10.05
CA LEU A 48 1.86 6.91 11.34
C LEU A 48 2.80 7.66 12.31
N VAL A 49 3.97 8.08 11.84
CA VAL A 49 4.93 8.87 12.65
C VAL A 49 4.24 10.15 13.13
N SER A 50 3.60 10.91 12.22
CA SER A 50 2.88 12.14 12.60
C SER A 50 1.77 11.87 13.62
N ALA A 51 1.08 10.72 13.56
CA ALA A 51 0.04 10.38 14.53
C ALA A 51 0.60 10.06 15.92
N VAL A 52 1.83 9.53 16.00
CA VAL A 52 2.51 9.29 17.30
C VAL A 52 3.00 10.60 17.91
N ASP A 53 3.41 11.54 17.09
CA ASP A 53 3.89 12.86 17.51
C ASP A 53 2.76 13.88 17.73
N ALA A 54 1.49 13.45 17.56
CA ALA A 54 0.33 14.32 17.77
C ALA A 54 0.20 14.88 19.19
N ILE A 55 0.85 14.28 20.17
CA ILE A 55 0.92 14.76 21.56
C ILE A 55 2.33 15.26 21.82
N ASP A 56 2.50 16.55 22.06
CA ASP A 56 3.78 17.15 22.42
C ASP A 56 4.12 16.83 23.89
N ARG A 57 4.77 15.69 24.09
CA ARG A 57 5.15 15.20 25.43
C ARG A 57 6.29 15.99 26.05
N ASP A 58 7.09 16.65 25.22
CA ASP A 58 8.22 17.44 25.70
C ASP A 58 7.73 18.73 26.36
N GLN A 59 6.52 19.17 25.99
CA GLN A 59 5.83 20.28 26.65
C GLN A 59 4.78 19.82 27.66
N ALA A 60 4.82 18.56 28.11
CA ALA A 60 3.94 18.11 29.15
C ALA A 60 4.23 18.83 30.48
N PHE A 61 3.19 19.28 31.15
CA PHE A 61 3.29 20.03 32.41
C PHE A 61 2.27 19.50 33.46
N ARG A 62 2.61 19.70 34.71
CA ARG A 62 1.72 19.35 35.81
C ARG A 62 0.70 20.45 36.05
N SER A 63 -0.37 20.11 36.76
CA SER A 63 -1.40 21.04 37.24
C SER A 63 -0.78 22.31 37.84
N GLY A 64 -1.27 23.47 37.42
CA GLY A 64 -0.71 24.78 37.77
C GLY A 64 0.46 25.24 36.88
N GLY A 65 1.03 24.38 36.08
CA GLY A 65 2.06 24.72 35.10
C GLY A 65 1.50 25.31 33.81
N SER A 66 2.38 25.52 32.84
CA SER A 66 1.99 26.05 31.51
C SER A 66 2.82 25.45 30.39
N ALA A 67 2.26 25.43 29.19
CA ALA A 67 2.93 25.06 27.95
C ALA A 67 2.62 26.08 26.85
N ARG A 68 3.47 26.11 25.81
CA ARG A 68 3.21 26.88 24.61
C ARG A 68 2.46 26.05 23.58
N VAL A 69 1.44 26.65 22.98
CA VAL A 69 0.65 26.02 21.91
C VAL A 69 0.72 26.90 20.68
N GLU A 70 1.18 26.37 19.58
CA GLU A 70 1.16 27.07 18.31
C GLU A 70 -0.13 26.75 17.57
N VAL A 71 -0.96 27.78 17.38
CA VAL A 71 -2.20 27.69 16.63
C VAL A 71 -1.94 28.15 15.20
N THR A 72 -2.07 27.23 14.24
CA THR A 72 -1.96 27.54 12.82
C THR A 72 -3.34 27.72 12.19
N ALA A 73 -3.41 28.46 11.09
CA ALA A 73 -4.67 28.64 10.36
C ALA A 73 -5.22 27.28 9.88
N GLY A 74 -6.44 26.93 10.31
CA GLY A 74 -7.07 25.64 10.03
C GLY A 74 -6.53 24.44 10.82
N GLY A 75 -5.62 24.66 11.76
CA GLY A 75 -5.21 23.66 12.73
C GLY A 75 -6.30 23.42 13.79
N GLU A 76 -6.32 22.25 14.35
CA GLU A 76 -7.21 21.88 15.46
C GLU A 76 -6.38 21.48 16.70
N PRO A 77 -5.72 22.43 17.39
CA PRO A 77 -4.96 22.07 18.56
C PRO A 77 -5.86 21.55 19.68
N ALA A 78 -5.33 20.68 20.50
CA ALA A 78 -6.05 20.00 21.58
C ALA A 78 -5.27 19.97 22.87
N VAL A 79 -5.99 19.81 23.96
CA VAL A 79 -5.43 19.55 25.28
C VAL A 79 -5.64 18.08 25.63
N TYR A 80 -4.55 17.43 26.00
CA TYR A 80 -4.53 16.05 26.48
C TYR A 80 -4.22 16.01 27.97
N GLY A 81 -4.90 15.10 28.69
CA GLY A 81 -4.60 14.80 30.07
C GLY A 81 -4.11 13.37 30.21
N GLN A 82 -3.14 13.14 31.07
CA GLN A 82 -2.68 11.80 31.42
C GLN A 82 -3.71 11.11 32.32
N ALA A 83 -4.12 9.92 31.95
CA ALA A 83 -5.09 9.15 32.74
C ALA A 83 -4.46 8.60 34.06
N PRO A 84 -5.22 8.58 35.16
CA PRO A 84 -6.60 9.04 35.33
C PRO A 84 -6.71 10.57 35.35
N VAL A 85 -7.63 11.12 34.53
CA VAL A 85 -7.87 12.58 34.55
C VAL A 85 -8.93 12.89 35.58
N PRO A 86 -8.65 13.74 36.58
CA PRO A 86 -9.62 14.14 37.57
C PRO A 86 -10.76 14.97 36.94
N GLU A 87 -11.93 14.82 37.45
CA GLU A 87 -13.07 15.67 37.11
C GLU A 87 -12.86 17.09 37.61
N GLY A 88 -13.28 18.08 36.83
CA GLY A 88 -13.14 19.49 37.20
C GLY A 88 -11.79 20.12 36.83
N ALA A 89 -11.03 19.53 35.90
CA ALA A 89 -9.86 20.19 35.32
C ALA A 89 -10.30 21.42 34.52
N GLU A 90 -9.71 22.57 34.85
CA GLU A 90 -9.95 23.84 34.18
C GLU A 90 -8.68 24.29 33.41
N CYS A 91 -8.87 24.76 32.19
CA CYS A 91 -7.79 25.29 31.39
C CYS A 91 -8.07 26.72 30.96
N THR A 92 -7.02 27.53 30.86
CA THR A 92 -7.03 28.89 30.33
C THR A 92 -6.03 29.01 29.24
N LEU A 93 -6.27 29.90 28.30
CA LEU A 93 -5.40 30.14 27.16
C LEU A 93 -5.18 31.65 26.99
N ASP A 94 -3.92 32.06 27.07
CA ASP A 94 -3.51 33.46 26.90
C ASP A 94 -2.74 33.61 25.59
N GLY A 95 -3.15 34.54 24.72
CA GLY A 95 -2.51 34.69 23.42
C GLY A 95 -2.96 35.91 22.63
N PRO A 96 -2.62 35.99 21.35
CA PRO A 96 -2.83 37.18 20.52
C PRO A 96 -4.29 37.46 20.16
N GLY A 97 -5.19 36.51 20.34
CA GLY A 97 -6.61 36.66 20.01
C GLY A 97 -7.53 35.93 20.98
N GLU A 98 -8.84 36.06 20.75
CA GLU A 98 -9.82 35.28 21.53
C GLU A 98 -9.68 33.80 21.24
N ALA A 99 -9.71 33.00 22.29
CA ALA A 99 -9.68 31.56 22.20
C ALA A 99 -10.72 30.92 23.12
N LYS A 100 -11.33 29.86 22.63
CA LYS A 100 -12.37 29.13 23.35
C LYS A 100 -12.01 27.64 23.44
N PHE A 101 -12.45 27.02 24.50
CA PHE A 101 -12.36 25.57 24.65
C PHE A 101 -13.70 24.95 24.30
N SER A 102 -13.69 23.98 23.43
CA SER A 102 -14.85 23.16 23.11
C SER A 102 -14.61 21.74 23.59
N PRO A 103 -15.55 21.13 24.35
CA PRO A 103 -15.42 19.73 24.72
C PRO A 103 -15.55 18.84 23.50
N TYR A 104 -14.75 17.78 23.44
CA TYR A 104 -14.94 16.76 22.42
C TYR A 104 -16.16 15.90 22.74
N GLY A 105 -17.02 15.67 21.74
CA GLY A 105 -18.20 14.81 21.88
C GLY A 105 -17.90 13.34 22.18
N ALA A 106 -16.69 12.88 21.91
CA ALA A 106 -16.23 11.53 22.25
C ALA A 106 -14.86 11.58 22.92
N ARG A 107 -14.71 10.87 24.02
CA ARG A 107 -13.41 10.70 24.68
C ARG A 107 -12.51 9.88 23.79
N TYR A 108 -11.46 10.48 23.26
CA TYR A 108 -10.43 9.80 22.51
C TYR A 108 -9.24 9.49 23.41
N THR A 109 -8.89 8.22 23.50
CA THR A 109 -7.82 7.73 24.37
C THR A 109 -6.69 7.17 23.51
N VAL A 110 -5.48 7.65 23.76
CA VAL A 110 -4.26 7.20 23.10
C VAL A 110 -3.35 6.55 24.11
N LYS A 111 -2.97 5.30 23.87
CA LYS A 111 -1.94 4.62 24.67
C LYS A 111 -0.59 4.76 23.97
N LEU A 112 0.32 5.48 24.63
CA LEU A 112 1.69 5.64 24.20
C LEU A 112 2.61 4.99 25.23
N ASN A 113 3.24 3.88 24.86
CA ASN A 113 4.04 3.07 25.78
C ASN A 113 3.24 2.61 27.00
N ARG A 114 3.61 3.10 28.20
CA ARG A 114 2.92 2.81 29.46
C ARG A 114 1.96 3.91 29.93
N THR A 115 1.87 5.00 29.16
CA THR A 115 1.08 6.18 29.50
C THR A 115 -0.17 6.22 28.65
N THR A 116 -1.30 6.47 29.28
CA THR A 116 -2.58 6.65 28.62
C THR A 116 -2.93 8.12 28.62
N TRP A 117 -3.16 8.69 27.45
CA TRP A 117 -3.56 10.07 27.26
C TRP A 117 -5.02 10.14 26.83
N VAL A 118 -5.75 11.07 27.40
CA VAL A 118 -7.16 11.32 27.07
C VAL A 118 -7.27 12.71 26.51
N ARG A 119 -7.88 12.86 25.37
CA ARG A 119 -8.16 14.16 24.78
C ARG A 119 -9.32 14.80 25.52
N LEU A 120 -9.07 15.98 26.07
CA LEU A 120 -10.01 16.69 26.93
C LEU A 120 -10.78 17.77 26.18
N LEU A 121 -10.05 18.71 25.60
CA LEU A 121 -10.60 19.93 25.05
C LEU A 121 -9.97 20.22 23.67
N ARG A 122 -10.78 20.78 22.80
CA ARG A 122 -10.34 21.40 21.54
C ARG A 122 -10.09 22.87 21.81
N ILE A 123 -9.05 23.41 21.23
CA ILE A 123 -8.76 24.82 21.23
C ILE A 123 -9.28 25.41 19.92
N GLU A 124 -10.17 26.39 20.03
CA GLU A 124 -10.67 27.16 18.90
C GLU A 124 -10.19 28.59 19.09
N ALA A 125 -9.29 29.04 18.23
CA ALA A 125 -8.77 30.40 18.27
C ALA A 125 -8.95 31.08 16.91
N ASP A 126 -9.40 32.32 16.96
CA ASP A 126 -9.71 33.10 15.77
C ASP A 126 -8.43 33.64 15.08
N THR A 127 -7.35 33.78 15.84
CA THR A 127 -6.09 34.35 15.36
C THR A 127 -4.97 33.31 15.46
N PRO A 128 -4.28 32.98 14.35
CA PRO A 128 -3.08 32.14 14.42
C PRO A 128 -1.98 32.81 15.24
N GLY A 129 -1.24 32.00 15.98
CA GLY A 129 -0.13 32.51 16.79
C GLY A 129 0.22 31.57 17.95
N THR A 130 1.15 32.02 18.78
CA THR A 130 1.58 31.28 19.96
C THR A 130 0.75 31.67 21.17
N TYR A 131 0.13 30.68 21.78
CA TYR A 131 -0.67 30.82 22.98
C TYR A 131 0.02 30.14 24.16
N THR A 132 -0.25 30.62 25.37
CA THR A 132 0.18 29.99 26.62
C THR A 132 -1.01 29.26 27.25
N LEU A 133 -0.94 27.94 27.26
CA LEU A 133 -1.94 27.05 27.88
C LEU A 133 -1.58 26.86 29.34
N ARG A 134 -2.54 27.06 30.24
CA ARG A 134 -2.44 26.70 31.65
C ARG A 134 -3.63 25.83 32.03
N CYS A 135 -3.35 24.75 32.72
CA CYS A 135 -4.43 23.87 33.25
C CYS A 135 -4.21 23.60 34.72
N THR A 136 -5.31 23.57 35.44
CA THR A 136 -5.36 23.22 36.87
C THR A 136 -6.38 22.11 37.10
N ASP A 137 -6.12 21.26 38.06
CA ASP A 137 -7.08 20.28 38.55
C ASP A 137 -7.22 20.41 40.05
N PRO A 138 -8.39 20.08 40.64
CA PRO A 138 -8.63 20.22 42.06
C PRO A 138 -7.68 19.41 42.95
N ALA A 139 -7.17 18.28 42.44
CA ALA A 139 -6.25 17.41 43.16
C ALA A 139 -4.77 17.82 43.00
N GLY A 140 -4.44 18.72 42.05
CA GLY A 140 -3.08 19.19 41.79
C GLY A 140 -2.13 18.14 41.22
N SER A 141 -2.63 16.99 40.79
CA SER A 141 -1.83 15.81 40.45
C SER A 141 -1.83 15.49 38.95
N ALA A 142 -2.75 16.07 38.18
CA ALA A 142 -2.86 15.78 36.75
C ALA A 142 -1.68 16.32 35.94
N THR A 143 -1.33 15.58 34.91
CA THR A 143 -0.37 16.00 33.88
C THR A 143 -1.10 16.29 32.58
N PHE A 144 -0.83 17.45 32.01
CA PHE A 144 -1.42 17.91 30.76
C PHE A 144 -0.36 18.05 29.70
N ALA A 145 -0.74 17.91 28.44
CA ALA A 145 0.12 18.17 27.30
C ALA A 145 -0.68 18.82 26.17
N PRO A 146 -0.11 19.78 25.45
CA PRO A 146 -0.68 20.24 24.20
C PRO A 146 -0.48 19.18 23.11
N GLY A 147 -1.28 19.25 22.07
CA GLY A 147 -1.11 18.38 20.95
C GLY A 147 -2.02 18.75 19.78
N ASP A 148 -1.90 17.99 18.71
CA ASP A 148 -2.76 18.13 17.56
C ASP A 148 -4.08 17.39 17.82
N GLY A 149 -5.18 18.10 17.69
CA GLY A 149 -6.52 17.58 17.85
C GLY A 149 -7.12 17.02 16.58
N ALA A 150 -6.34 16.87 15.52
CA ALA A 150 -6.81 16.35 14.23
C ALA A 150 -7.66 15.09 14.45
N GLY A 151 -8.94 15.20 14.17
CA GLY A 151 -9.90 14.12 14.37
C GLY A 151 -9.61 12.94 13.44
N LEU A 152 -10.19 11.77 13.75
CA LEU A 152 -10.10 10.58 12.89
C LEU A 152 -10.46 10.86 11.44
N GLY A 153 -11.32 11.84 11.17
CA GLY A 153 -11.66 12.27 9.80
C GLY A 153 -10.48 12.90 9.06
N ALA A 154 -9.70 13.75 9.71
CA ALA A 154 -8.53 14.38 9.11
C ALA A 154 -7.42 13.35 8.86
N LEU A 155 -7.19 12.43 9.81
CA LEU A 155 -6.28 11.31 9.63
C LEU A 155 -6.73 10.39 8.49
N ALA A 156 -8.02 10.04 8.44
CA ALA A 156 -8.57 9.20 7.38
C ALA A 156 -8.41 9.86 6.00
N ASN A 157 -8.69 11.17 5.89
CA ASN A 157 -8.52 11.91 4.65
C ASN A 157 -7.04 11.97 4.22
N THR A 158 -6.13 12.21 5.15
CA THR A 158 -4.68 12.23 4.89
C THR A 158 -4.18 10.85 4.44
N LEU A 159 -4.61 9.78 5.11
CA LEU A 159 -4.30 8.41 4.73
C LEU A 159 -4.85 8.07 3.34
N LEU A 160 -6.10 8.48 3.06
CA LEU A 160 -6.73 8.24 1.76
C LEU A 160 -5.95 8.92 0.64
N LEU A 161 -5.65 10.19 0.78
CA LEU A 161 -4.99 10.99 -0.27
C LEU A 161 -3.50 10.63 -0.43
N ARG A 162 -2.77 10.45 0.67
CA ARG A 162 -1.32 10.21 0.64
C ARG A 162 -0.92 8.76 0.40
N SER A 163 -1.77 7.81 0.79
CA SER A 163 -1.41 6.39 0.76
C SER A 163 -2.36 5.54 -0.09
N ALA A 164 -3.67 5.63 0.14
CA ALA A 164 -4.62 4.74 -0.51
C ALA A 164 -4.75 5.01 -2.01
N LEU A 165 -4.86 6.26 -2.43
CA LEU A 165 -4.99 6.60 -3.85
C LEU A 165 -3.77 6.19 -4.68
N PRO A 166 -2.51 6.56 -4.31
CA PRO A 166 -1.35 6.11 -5.08
C PRO A 166 -1.15 4.59 -4.99
N GLY A 167 -1.48 3.97 -3.85
CA GLY A 167 -1.43 2.51 -3.71
C GLY A 167 -2.38 1.78 -4.65
N LEU A 168 -3.63 2.21 -4.73
CA LEU A 168 -4.62 1.65 -5.65
C LEU A 168 -4.22 1.87 -7.12
N ALA A 169 -3.71 3.05 -7.46
CA ALA A 169 -3.21 3.32 -8.81
C ALA A 169 -2.04 2.40 -9.18
N GLY A 170 -1.10 2.18 -8.25
CA GLY A 170 0.02 1.26 -8.44
C GLY A 170 -0.44 -0.19 -8.64
N LEU A 171 -1.40 -0.65 -7.84
CA LEU A 171 -1.99 -1.99 -7.98
C LEU A 171 -2.74 -2.16 -9.30
N ALA A 172 -3.50 -1.15 -9.73
CA ALA A 172 -4.21 -1.18 -11.01
C ALA A 172 -3.23 -1.29 -12.19
N LEU A 173 -2.14 -0.52 -12.18
CA LEU A 173 -1.09 -0.60 -13.20
C LEU A 173 -0.40 -1.96 -13.21
N ALA A 174 -0.10 -2.52 -12.05
CA ALA A 174 0.47 -3.86 -11.93
C ALA A 174 -0.50 -4.93 -12.49
N GLY A 175 -1.79 -4.83 -12.18
CA GLY A 175 -2.83 -5.70 -12.72
C GLY A 175 -2.92 -5.65 -14.25
N VAL A 176 -2.89 -4.45 -14.84
CA VAL A 176 -2.86 -4.27 -16.29
C VAL A 176 -1.60 -4.91 -16.89
N ALA A 177 -0.42 -4.69 -16.29
CA ALA A 177 0.83 -5.29 -16.76
C ALA A 177 0.76 -6.82 -16.76
N ILE A 178 0.25 -7.43 -15.69
CA ILE A 178 0.06 -8.88 -15.58
C ILE A 178 -0.91 -9.39 -16.65
N ALA A 179 -2.06 -8.71 -16.83
CA ALA A 179 -3.05 -9.09 -17.84
C ALA A 179 -2.45 -9.07 -19.25
N LEU A 180 -1.63 -8.07 -19.57
CA LEU A 180 -0.94 -7.98 -20.87
C LEU A 180 0.07 -9.13 -21.05
N ILE A 181 0.82 -9.49 -20.01
CA ILE A 181 1.77 -10.61 -20.03
C ILE A 181 1.01 -11.94 -20.27
N VAL A 182 -0.06 -12.18 -19.53
CA VAL A 182 -0.87 -13.39 -19.64
C VAL A 182 -1.50 -13.50 -21.04
N LYS A 183 -2.09 -12.41 -21.56
CA LYS A 183 -2.67 -12.36 -22.90
C LYS A 183 -1.63 -12.70 -23.96
N ARG A 184 -0.41 -12.15 -23.83
CA ARG A 184 0.70 -12.42 -24.73
C ARG A 184 1.17 -13.88 -24.67
N SER A 185 1.27 -14.45 -23.46
CA SER A 185 1.66 -15.84 -23.26
C SER A 185 0.64 -16.81 -23.90
N ARG A 186 -0.65 -16.56 -23.69
CA ARG A 186 -1.74 -17.36 -24.29
C ARG A 186 -1.69 -17.31 -25.82
N HIS A 187 -1.43 -16.15 -26.41
CA HIS A 187 -1.31 -16.02 -27.87
C HIS A 187 -0.11 -16.80 -28.42
N ARG A 188 1.04 -16.74 -27.77
CA ARG A 188 2.22 -17.52 -28.13
C ARG A 188 1.98 -19.03 -28.05
N ASN A 189 1.31 -19.49 -27.00
CA ASN A 189 1.01 -20.90 -26.81
C ASN A 189 0.05 -21.43 -27.88
N ARG A 190 -0.91 -20.62 -28.33
CA ARG A 190 -1.80 -20.98 -29.46
C ARG A 190 -1.02 -21.14 -30.75
N LEU A 191 -0.15 -20.19 -31.09
CA LEU A 191 0.69 -20.26 -32.29
C LEU A 191 1.64 -21.47 -32.27
N ALA A 192 2.20 -21.79 -31.08
CA ALA A 192 3.04 -22.98 -30.92
C ALA A 192 2.25 -24.28 -31.11
N ALA A 193 1.01 -24.34 -30.56
CA ALA A 193 0.13 -25.48 -30.75
C ALA A 193 -0.29 -25.67 -32.23
N GLU A 194 -0.57 -24.59 -32.95
CA GLU A 194 -0.89 -24.60 -34.36
C GLU A 194 0.31 -25.03 -35.23
N ALA A 195 1.54 -24.62 -34.85
CA ALA A 195 2.76 -25.04 -35.52
C ALA A 195 3.03 -26.55 -35.33
N LEU A 196 2.80 -27.09 -34.15
CA LEU A 196 2.92 -28.50 -33.84
C LEU A 196 1.81 -29.34 -34.53
N GLY A 197 0.58 -28.83 -34.62
CA GLY A 197 -0.52 -29.48 -35.28
C GLY A 197 -0.37 -29.49 -36.81
N ARG A 198 0.38 -28.54 -37.41
CA ARG A 198 0.69 -28.50 -38.82
C ARG A 198 1.84 -29.44 -39.23
N SER A 199 2.71 -29.77 -38.29
CA SER A 199 3.71 -30.84 -38.44
C SER A 199 2.97 -32.15 -38.13
N GLY A 200 2.13 -32.61 -39.06
CA GLY A 200 1.52 -33.91 -38.99
C GLY A 200 2.57 -34.99 -38.67
N PRO A 201 2.21 -36.07 -38.00
CA PRO A 201 3.17 -37.12 -37.70
C PRO A 201 3.87 -37.47 -39.02
N PRO A 202 5.20 -37.56 -39.07
CA PRO A 202 5.90 -38.00 -40.27
C PRO A 202 5.24 -39.31 -40.67
N SER A 203 4.63 -39.31 -41.85
CA SER A 203 4.08 -40.55 -42.41
C SER A 203 5.28 -41.48 -42.63
N HIS A 204 5.58 -42.27 -41.58
CA HIS A 204 6.45 -43.40 -41.75
C HIS A 204 5.78 -44.32 -42.73
N GLY A 205 6.25 -44.16 -43.97
CA GLY A 205 5.97 -45.04 -45.07
C GLY A 205 6.12 -46.50 -44.59
N ASN A 206 5.09 -47.20 -44.87
CA ASN A 206 4.91 -48.62 -44.94
C ASN A 206 6.25 -49.38 -45.10
N GLY A 207 6.61 -50.15 -44.11
CA GLY A 207 7.74 -51.07 -44.14
C GLY A 207 7.52 -52.23 -43.19
N SER A 208 6.78 -53.23 -43.65
CA SER A 208 6.94 -54.67 -43.36
C SER A 208 7.08 -55.16 -41.91
N SER A 209 6.02 -55.73 -41.41
CA SER A 209 5.95 -57.18 -41.16
C SER A 209 6.94 -57.85 -40.17
N TYR A 210 6.31 -58.58 -39.22
CA TYR A 210 6.80 -59.74 -38.45
C TYR A 210 7.55 -59.49 -37.17
N GLY A 211 6.91 -59.94 -36.07
CA GLY A 211 7.55 -60.50 -34.89
C GLY A 211 6.63 -60.49 -33.66
N PRO A 212 6.05 -61.65 -33.23
CA PRO A 212 5.37 -61.75 -31.96
C PRO A 212 6.37 -62.04 -30.85
N GLY A 213 6.26 -61.39 -29.70
CA GLY A 213 6.83 -61.90 -28.47
C GLY A 213 8.05 -61.15 -27.96
N GLY A 214 7.81 -60.19 -27.07
CA GLY A 214 8.80 -59.67 -26.12
C GLY A 214 8.10 -59.29 -24.84
N PRO A 215 8.61 -59.73 -23.67
CA PRO A 215 7.94 -59.53 -22.38
C PRO A 215 7.92 -58.08 -21.96
N ALA A 216 6.79 -57.66 -21.35
CA ALA A 216 6.56 -56.35 -20.80
C ALA A 216 7.64 -55.95 -19.78
N GLY A 217 8.39 -54.88 -20.10
CA GLY A 217 9.28 -54.22 -19.15
C GLY A 217 8.48 -53.39 -18.15
N PRO A 218 8.98 -53.24 -16.93
CA PRO A 218 8.25 -52.52 -15.89
C PRO A 218 8.08 -51.07 -16.23
N GLN A 219 6.81 -50.60 -16.19
CA GLN A 219 6.46 -49.19 -16.26
C GLN A 219 7.05 -48.46 -15.04
N HIS A 220 8.00 -47.59 -15.30
CA HIS A 220 8.47 -46.62 -14.30
C HIS A 220 7.41 -45.54 -14.13
N ASP A 221 6.78 -45.52 -12.96
CA ASP A 221 5.85 -44.53 -12.50
C ASP A 221 6.66 -43.27 -12.08
N PRO A 222 6.52 -42.10 -12.74
CA PRO A 222 7.36 -40.91 -12.45
C PRO A 222 7.00 -40.21 -11.13
N TRP A 223 6.05 -40.72 -10.36
CA TRP A 223 5.57 -40.08 -9.14
C TRP A 223 5.92 -40.81 -7.82
N GLN A 224 6.80 -41.82 -7.85
CA GLN A 224 7.28 -42.40 -6.61
C GLN A 224 8.36 -41.50 -5.98
N SER A 225 7.95 -40.77 -4.93
CA SER A 225 8.83 -40.02 -4.04
C SER A 225 9.78 -40.96 -3.33
N PRO A 226 11.07 -40.62 -3.16
CA PRO A 226 12.00 -41.47 -2.40
C PRO A 226 11.64 -41.48 -0.91
N PRO A 227 11.68 -42.65 -0.23
CA PRO A 227 11.50 -42.71 1.20
C PRO A 227 12.80 -42.32 1.93
N GLY A 228 12.68 -41.46 2.92
CA GLY A 228 13.65 -41.33 3.99
C GLY A 228 14.56 -40.11 3.96
N ALA A 229 14.10 -38.99 4.54
CA ALA A 229 14.97 -37.99 5.14
C ALA A 229 14.76 -38.03 6.67
N PRO A 230 15.83 -38.14 7.51
CA PRO A 230 15.69 -38.21 8.96
C PRO A 230 15.30 -36.87 9.54
N ARG A 231 14.32 -36.86 10.45
CA ARG A 231 13.91 -35.79 11.32
C ARG A 231 15.06 -35.45 12.28
N LYS A 232 15.58 -34.28 12.27
CA LYS A 232 16.47 -33.75 13.33
C LYS A 232 15.58 -33.16 14.43
N GLU A 233 15.80 -33.66 15.63
CA GLU A 233 15.34 -33.12 16.90
C GLU A 233 16.01 -31.77 17.18
#